data_58485d8e9d2c423bb389b1fedb33751b
#
_entry.id   58485d8e9d2c423bb389b1fedb33751b
#
_cell.length_a   1.000
_cell.length_b   1.000
_cell.length_c   1.000
_cell.angle_alpha   90.00
_cell.angle_beta   90.00
_cell.angle_gamma   90.00
#
_symmetry.space_group_name_H-M   'P 1'
#
loop_
_entity.id
_entity.type
_entity.pdbx_description
1 polymer ?
#
loop_
_entity_poly.entity_id
_entity_poly.type
_entity_poly.pdbx_seq_one_letter_code
_entity_poly.pdbx_strand_id
1 'polypeptide(L)'
;MRTQIRTLTGAAALALLAATGCGGDGGRTSPFTGERGDPGPVVAVKIDNAPGARPQTGLDSADLVYAEEVEGGLSRLVGVWSGTLPGRIGPVRSARESDLELLAQFGRPVFAYSGAQETVAAAIRRADVVAASPDAAPRAYERDGRRASPHNLYVRPEELLDTAEGAGDAPDAAGAGLRFGAAPGSGGEPARTYDAAFPQARFTFRWSADEGRWRVLLDGDAVDARPATVVVQRVTVRESALRDANGNPTPYTETVGSGGAVVLRDGRAYDGRWERPDAEAGTEFTTPGGDPLRFARGPVWIVLDRA
;
A
#
# COMPACT_ATOMS: atom_id res chain seq x y z
N MET A 1 53.77 -69.41 39.60
CA MET A 1 53.66 -68.00 39.21
C MET A 1 52.35 -67.85 38.37
N ARG A 2 51.31 -67.31 38.94
CA ARG A 2 50.02 -67.11 38.24
C ARG A 2 49.77 -65.60 38.08
N THR A 3 49.83 -65.15 36.85
CA THR A 3 49.62 -63.79 36.48
C THR A 3 48.12 -63.52 36.37
N GLN A 4 47.58 -62.58 37.14
CA GLN A 4 46.20 -62.16 37.09
C GLN A 4 46.11 -61.02 36.10
N ILE A 5 45.29 -61.19 35.08
CA ILE A 5 44.91 -60.13 34.12
C ILE A 5 43.68 -59.42 34.67
N ARG A 6 43.79 -58.12 34.96
CA ARG A 6 42.64 -57.24 35.34
C ARG A 6 42.06 -56.59 34.06
N THR A 7 40.87 -57.00 33.72
CA THR A 7 40.06 -56.35 32.70
C THR A 7 39.44 -55.06 33.26
N LEU A 8 39.79 -53.94 32.67
CA LEU A 8 39.11 -52.67 32.92
C LEU A 8 37.92 -52.54 31.94
N THR A 9 36.69 -52.50 32.47
CA THR A 9 35.47 -52.18 31.75
C THR A 9 35.28 -50.68 31.77
N GLY A 10 35.51 -50.02 30.65
CA GLY A 10 35.21 -48.62 30.47
C GLY A 10 33.72 -48.43 30.11
N ALA A 11 32.97 -47.75 30.97
CA ALA A 11 31.60 -47.32 30.68
C ALA A 11 31.64 -46.03 29.83
N ALA A 12 31.26 -46.14 28.57
CA ALA A 12 31.05 -44.95 27.73
C ALA A 12 29.68 -44.34 28.03
N ALA A 13 29.69 -43.18 28.67
CA ALA A 13 28.48 -42.38 28.87
C ALA A 13 28.15 -41.63 27.54
N LEU A 14 27.09 -42.06 26.87
CA LEU A 14 26.52 -41.36 25.72
C LEU A 14 25.75 -40.14 26.24
N ALA A 15 26.32 -38.94 26.11
CA ALA A 15 25.60 -37.70 26.35
C ALA A 15 24.70 -37.44 25.14
N LEU A 16 23.37 -37.64 25.29
CA LEU A 16 22.38 -37.13 24.36
C LEU A 16 22.33 -35.62 24.52
N LEU A 17 22.91 -34.87 23.59
CA LEU A 17 22.60 -33.47 23.38
C LEU A 17 21.17 -33.40 22.83
N ALA A 18 20.19 -33.07 23.68
CA ALA A 18 18.91 -32.63 23.24
C ALA A 18 19.11 -31.24 22.58
N ALA A 19 19.17 -31.21 21.25
CA ALA A 19 19.02 -29.97 20.49
C ALA A 19 17.60 -29.48 20.70
N THR A 20 17.41 -28.59 21.68
CA THR A 20 16.22 -27.77 21.76
C THR A 20 16.25 -26.86 20.52
N GLY A 21 15.65 -27.33 19.43
CA GLY A 21 15.31 -26.49 18.31
C GLY A 21 14.39 -25.38 18.84
N CYS A 22 14.93 -24.18 18.98
CA CYS A 22 14.10 -23.00 18.99
C CYS A 22 13.35 -22.99 17.66
N GLY A 23 12.16 -23.57 17.65
CA GLY A 23 11.16 -23.34 16.64
C GLY A 23 10.87 -21.83 16.68
N GLY A 24 11.62 -21.05 15.90
CA GLY A 24 11.21 -19.70 15.57
C GLY A 24 9.83 -19.83 14.95
N ASP A 25 8.87 -19.23 15.59
CA ASP A 25 7.52 -19.06 15.09
C ASP A 25 7.62 -18.21 13.80
N GLY A 26 7.82 -18.94 12.66
CA GLY A 26 8.08 -18.38 11.34
C GLY A 26 6.81 -17.84 10.69
N GLY A 27 6.05 -17.04 11.45
CA GLY A 27 4.89 -16.34 10.91
C GLY A 27 5.31 -15.48 9.71
N ARG A 28 4.58 -15.58 8.60
CA ARG A 28 4.78 -14.73 7.42
C ARG A 28 4.68 -13.26 7.85
N THR A 29 5.36 -12.40 7.11
CA THR A 29 5.35 -10.95 7.35
C THR A 29 4.72 -10.29 6.13
N SER A 30 3.76 -9.39 6.35
CA SER A 30 3.17 -8.61 5.28
C SER A 30 4.23 -7.80 4.55
N PRO A 31 4.33 -7.91 3.22
CA PRO A 31 5.25 -7.11 2.42
C PRO A 31 4.88 -5.62 2.39
N PHE A 32 3.63 -5.28 2.75
CA PHE A 32 3.11 -3.92 2.68
C PHE A 32 3.11 -3.18 4.02
N THR A 33 3.14 -3.90 5.14
CA THR A 33 3.14 -3.29 6.48
C THR A 33 4.34 -3.67 7.33
N GLY A 34 5.08 -4.74 6.96
CA GLY A 34 6.15 -5.30 7.78
C GLY A 34 5.66 -5.91 9.09
N GLU A 35 4.37 -6.01 9.32
CA GLU A 35 3.77 -6.66 10.49
C GLU A 35 3.63 -8.17 10.26
N ARG A 36 3.55 -8.94 11.35
CA ARG A 36 3.25 -10.36 11.25
C ARG A 36 1.83 -10.56 10.76
N GLY A 37 1.64 -11.44 9.81
CA GLY A 37 0.36 -11.77 9.22
C GLY A 37 0.51 -12.79 8.12
N ASP A 38 -0.60 -13.24 7.58
CA ASP A 38 -0.64 -14.13 6.42
C ASP A 38 -1.19 -13.35 5.22
N PRO A 39 -0.31 -12.73 4.41
CA PRO A 39 -0.76 -11.98 3.24
C PRO A 39 -1.42 -12.94 2.24
N GLY A 40 -2.58 -12.53 1.76
CA GLY A 40 -3.36 -13.22 0.75
C GLY A 40 -3.36 -12.48 -0.59
N PRO A 41 -4.37 -12.72 -1.42
CA PRO A 41 -4.56 -12.00 -2.67
C PRO A 41 -4.64 -10.49 -2.46
N VAL A 42 -4.06 -9.75 -3.39
CA VAL A 42 -4.08 -8.29 -3.33
C VAL A 42 -5.40 -7.76 -3.85
N VAL A 43 -6.08 -6.95 -3.03
CA VAL A 43 -7.27 -6.17 -3.43
C VAL A 43 -6.89 -4.70 -3.49
N ALA A 44 -7.04 -4.09 -4.65
CA ALA A 44 -6.87 -2.66 -4.86
C ALA A 44 -8.21 -2.01 -5.19
N VAL A 45 -8.53 -0.90 -4.53
CA VAL A 45 -9.82 -0.21 -4.74
C VAL A 45 -9.57 1.26 -5.06
N LYS A 46 -10.14 1.73 -6.19
CA LYS A 46 -10.15 3.14 -6.53
C LYS A 46 -11.22 3.87 -5.73
N ILE A 47 -10.81 4.78 -4.86
CA ILE A 47 -11.67 5.45 -3.88
C ILE A 47 -11.80 6.93 -4.21
N ASP A 48 -13.04 7.41 -4.16
CA ASP A 48 -13.38 8.81 -4.36
C ASP A 48 -12.89 9.67 -3.20
N ASN A 49 -12.35 10.85 -3.51
CA ASN A 49 -11.84 11.77 -2.53
C ASN A 49 -12.38 13.19 -2.68
N ALA A 50 -13.41 13.38 -3.51
CA ALA A 50 -14.12 14.65 -3.61
C ALA A 50 -14.79 15.00 -2.25
N PRO A 51 -15.03 16.28 -1.95
CA PRO A 51 -15.67 16.70 -0.68
C PRO A 51 -16.97 15.93 -0.37
N GLY A 52 -17.82 15.69 -1.36
CA GLY A 52 -19.08 14.94 -1.20
C GLY A 52 -18.91 13.42 -0.96
N ALA A 53 -17.72 12.90 -1.16
CA ALA A 53 -17.39 11.48 -0.95
C ALA A 53 -16.91 11.18 0.47
N ARG A 54 -16.66 12.19 1.27
CA ARG A 54 -16.09 12.05 2.62
C ARG A 54 -17.17 11.90 3.70
N PRO A 55 -16.91 11.20 4.83
CA PRO A 55 -15.73 10.38 5.05
C PRO A 55 -15.76 9.09 4.21
N GLN A 56 -14.58 8.60 3.85
CA GLN A 56 -14.41 7.30 3.23
C GLN A 56 -14.62 6.18 4.25
N THR A 57 -14.76 4.95 3.76
CA THR A 57 -14.92 3.74 4.59
C THR A 57 -13.86 2.73 4.21
N GLY A 58 -13.28 2.06 5.21
CA GLY A 58 -12.31 0.96 5.04
C GLY A 58 -10.85 1.37 4.96
N LEU A 59 -10.54 2.69 4.98
CA LEU A 59 -9.15 3.17 4.95
C LEU A 59 -8.36 2.88 6.23
N ASP A 60 -9.06 2.67 7.33
CA ASP A 60 -8.50 2.33 8.66
C ASP A 60 -7.79 0.98 8.67
N SER A 61 -8.18 0.06 7.78
CA SER A 61 -7.60 -1.28 7.63
C SER A 61 -6.74 -1.45 6.36
N ALA A 62 -6.54 -0.38 5.57
CA ALA A 62 -5.72 -0.48 4.37
C ALA A 62 -4.23 -0.67 4.73
N ASP A 63 -3.58 -1.61 4.06
CA ASP A 63 -2.12 -1.81 4.16
C ASP A 63 -1.37 -0.64 3.55
N LEU A 64 -1.78 -0.24 2.32
CA LEU A 64 -1.25 0.92 1.61
C LEU A 64 -2.40 1.81 1.16
N VAL A 65 -2.17 3.13 1.19
CA VAL A 65 -3.05 4.11 0.56
C VAL A 65 -2.20 5.03 -0.31
N TYR A 66 -2.48 5.06 -1.60
CA TYR A 66 -1.90 6.03 -2.52
C TYR A 66 -2.88 7.19 -2.73
N ALA A 67 -2.38 8.41 -2.70
CA ALA A 67 -3.10 9.60 -3.10
C ALA A 67 -2.47 10.15 -4.38
N GLU A 68 -3.28 10.37 -5.42
CA GLU A 68 -2.85 10.87 -6.72
C GLU A 68 -3.72 12.04 -7.19
N GLU A 69 -3.16 12.90 -8.04
CA GLU A 69 -3.89 13.97 -8.70
C GLU A 69 -4.81 13.40 -9.80
N VAL A 70 -6.02 13.96 -9.87
CA VAL A 70 -6.97 13.69 -10.95
C VAL A 70 -7.48 14.99 -11.56
N GLU A 71 -8.44 14.90 -12.47
CA GLU A 71 -8.98 16.05 -13.18
C GLU A 71 -9.42 17.16 -12.23
N GLY A 72 -9.23 18.41 -12.68
CA GLY A 72 -9.57 19.62 -11.92
C GLY A 72 -8.66 19.85 -10.71
N GLY A 73 -7.50 19.17 -10.62
CA GLY A 73 -6.59 19.32 -9.48
C GLY A 73 -7.11 18.68 -8.19
N LEU A 74 -8.17 17.89 -8.28
CA LEU A 74 -8.67 17.06 -7.19
C LEU A 74 -7.74 15.87 -6.94
N SER A 75 -7.99 15.11 -5.89
CA SER A 75 -7.29 13.85 -5.64
C SER A 75 -8.23 12.66 -5.64
N ARG A 76 -7.67 11.49 -5.91
CA ARG A 76 -8.29 10.19 -5.64
C ARG A 76 -7.35 9.31 -4.84
N LEU A 77 -7.91 8.29 -4.21
CA LEU A 77 -7.14 7.34 -3.46
C LEU A 77 -7.17 5.96 -4.16
N VAL A 78 -6.08 5.22 -4.01
CA VAL A 78 -6.04 3.78 -4.27
C VAL A 78 -5.68 3.13 -2.95
N GLY A 79 -6.64 2.45 -2.35
CA GLY A 79 -6.38 1.63 -1.17
C GLY A 79 -6.00 0.22 -1.59
N VAL A 80 -5.02 -0.39 -0.90
CA VAL A 80 -4.50 -1.74 -1.17
C VAL A 80 -4.55 -2.55 0.12
N TRP A 81 -5.05 -3.77 0.01
CA TRP A 81 -5.15 -4.75 1.08
C TRP A 81 -4.57 -6.08 0.61
N SER A 82 -3.89 -6.80 1.49
CA SER A 82 -3.37 -8.15 1.21
C SER A 82 -3.54 -9.13 2.36
N GLY A 83 -4.34 -8.77 3.35
CA GLY A 83 -4.57 -9.59 4.55
C GLY A 83 -5.99 -9.44 5.04
N THR A 84 -6.18 -8.71 6.14
CA THR A 84 -7.50 -8.46 6.69
C THR A 84 -8.28 -7.49 5.83
N LEU A 85 -9.44 -7.92 5.36
CA LEU A 85 -10.34 -7.09 4.56
C LEU A 85 -11.44 -6.47 5.45
N PRO A 86 -11.82 -5.19 5.24
CA PRO A 86 -12.96 -4.61 5.93
C PRO A 86 -14.28 -5.09 5.32
N GLY A 87 -15.38 -4.98 6.05
CA GLY A 87 -16.69 -5.40 5.56
C GLY A 87 -17.15 -4.65 4.30
N ARG A 88 -16.71 -3.39 4.11
CA ARG A 88 -16.96 -2.62 2.89
C ARG A 88 -15.93 -1.51 2.70
N ILE A 89 -15.71 -1.12 1.44
CA ILE A 89 -14.76 -0.07 1.05
C ILE A 89 -15.46 0.93 0.13
N GLY A 90 -15.16 2.21 0.30
CA GLY A 90 -15.63 3.23 -0.62
C GLY A 90 -15.73 4.65 -0.06
N PRO A 91 -16.36 5.56 -0.82
CA PRO A 91 -17.04 5.35 -2.12
C PRO A 91 -16.08 4.97 -3.24
N VAL A 92 -16.46 3.96 -4.03
CA VAL A 92 -15.66 3.49 -5.18
C VAL A 92 -15.80 4.47 -6.35
N ARG A 93 -14.71 4.70 -7.08
CA ARG A 93 -14.66 5.67 -8.17
C ARG A 93 -14.01 5.11 -9.45
N SER A 94 -14.09 5.87 -10.53
CA SER A 94 -13.61 5.45 -11.84
C SER A 94 -12.08 5.32 -11.90
N ALA A 95 -11.62 4.27 -12.58
CA ALA A 95 -10.21 4.05 -12.89
C ALA A 95 -9.65 5.14 -13.81
N ARG A 96 -8.33 5.33 -13.74
CA ARG A 96 -7.52 6.19 -14.59
C ARG A 96 -6.42 5.37 -15.28
N GLU A 97 -5.85 5.94 -16.31
CA GLU A 97 -4.77 5.30 -17.07
C GLU A 97 -3.55 4.99 -16.19
N SER A 98 -3.16 5.93 -15.31
CA SER A 98 -2.04 5.79 -14.39
C SER A 98 -2.21 4.68 -13.34
N ASP A 99 -3.46 4.27 -13.04
CA ASP A 99 -3.69 3.18 -12.10
C ASP A 99 -3.02 1.88 -12.54
N LEU A 100 -2.99 1.62 -13.84
CA LEU A 100 -2.44 0.36 -14.38
C LEU A 100 -0.93 0.27 -14.18
N GLU A 101 -0.21 1.36 -14.40
CA GLU A 101 1.22 1.43 -14.12
C GLU A 101 1.48 1.28 -12.62
N LEU A 102 0.71 1.99 -11.77
CA LEU A 102 0.83 1.88 -10.33
C LEU A 102 0.59 0.46 -9.82
N LEU A 103 -0.44 -0.21 -10.34
CA LEU A 103 -0.89 -1.52 -9.85
C LEU A 103 -0.01 -2.68 -10.30
N ALA A 104 0.74 -2.55 -11.40
CA ALA A 104 1.59 -3.61 -11.93
C ALA A 104 2.63 -4.11 -10.92
N GLN A 105 3.09 -3.27 -9.97
CA GLN A 105 4.01 -3.66 -8.90
C GLN A 105 3.43 -4.67 -7.90
N PHE A 106 2.13 -4.91 -7.93
CA PHE A 106 1.46 -5.83 -7.01
C PHE A 106 1.18 -7.20 -7.65
N GLY A 107 1.79 -7.50 -8.79
CA GLY A 107 1.52 -8.69 -9.57
C GLY A 107 0.14 -8.62 -10.22
N ARG A 108 -0.75 -9.56 -9.91
CA ARG A 108 -2.10 -9.60 -10.48
C ARG A 108 -3.20 -9.29 -9.44
N PRO A 109 -3.33 -8.03 -9.02
CA PRO A 109 -4.32 -7.65 -8.01
C PRO A 109 -5.74 -7.68 -8.55
N VAL A 110 -6.71 -7.88 -7.64
CA VAL A 110 -8.12 -7.60 -7.91
C VAL A 110 -8.31 -6.09 -7.87
N PHE A 111 -8.63 -5.49 -9.01
CA PHE A 111 -8.82 -4.04 -9.11
C PHE A 111 -10.30 -3.67 -9.16
N ALA A 112 -10.80 -3.10 -8.05
CA ALA A 112 -12.17 -2.61 -7.92
C ALA A 112 -12.26 -1.13 -8.28
N TYR A 113 -13.17 -0.81 -9.22
CA TYR A 113 -13.42 0.55 -9.70
C TYR A 113 -14.87 0.68 -10.18
N SER A 114 -15.43 1.90 -10.20
CA SER A 114 -16.83 2.12 -10.54
C SER A 114 -17.13 2.18 -12.05
N GLY A 115 -16.10 2.28 -12.86
CA GLY A 115 -16.16 2.41 -14.33
C GLY A 115 -14.86 3.01 -14.85
N ALA A 116 -14.75 3.12 -16.18
CA ALA A 116 -13.60 3.70 -16.87
C ALA A 116 -14.04 4.27 -18.22
N GLN A 117 -13.26 5.22 -18.75
CA GLN A 117 -13.38 5.58 -20.18
C GLN A 117 -13.04 4.38 -21.05
N GLU A 118 -13.61 4.31 -22.26
CA GLU A 118 -13.45 3.13 -23.14
C GLU A 118 -11.98 2.78 -23.41
N THR A 119 -11.14 3.79 -23.63
CA THR A 119 -9.69 3.58 -23.82
C THR A 119 -9.03 2.96 -22.58
N VAL A 120 -9.38 3.45 -21.39
CA VAL A 120 -8.88 2.90 -20.12
C VAL A 120 -9.46 1.52 -19.87
N ALA A 121 -10.74 1.29 -20.14
CA ALA A 121 -11.37 -0.03 -20.05
C ALA A 121 -10.70 -1.04 -20.97
N ALA A 122 -10.36 -0.63 -22.20
CA ALA A 122 -9.61 -1.46 -23.14
C ALA A 122 -8.18 -1.76 -22.64
N ALA A 123 -7.54 -0.82 -21.96
CA ALA A 123 -6.23 -1.04 -21.33
C ALA A 123 -6.32 -1.99 -20.13
N ILE A 124 -7.34 -1.84 -19.27
CA ILE A 124 -7.59 -2.74 -18.13
C ILE A 124 -7.75 -4.19 -18.59
N ARG A 125 -8.49 -4.42 -19.70
CA ARG A 125 -8.67 -5.77 -20.26
C ARG A 125 -7.36 -6.44 -20.74
N ARG A 126 -6.31 -5.66 -20.98
CA ARG A 126 -4.99 -6.15 -21.42
C ARG A 126 -3.94 -6.18 -20.31
N ALA A 127 -4.20 -5.48 -19.21
CA ALA A 127 -3.31 -5.42 -18.08
C ALA A 127 -3.38 -6.69 -17.22
N ASP A 128 -2.33 -6.96 -16.49
CA ASP A 128 -2.30 -8.09 -15.54
C ASP A 128 -2.99 -7.71 -14.22
N VAL A 129 -4.30 -7.50 -14.31
CA VAL A 129 -5.19 -7.25 -13.16
C VAL A 129 -6.46 -8.08 -13.32
N VAL A 130 -7.08 -8.46 -12.23
CA VAL A 130 -8.44 -9.00 -12.23
C VAL A 130 -9.40 -7.82 -12.15
N ALA A 131 -9.98 -7.46 -13.30
CA ALA A 131 -10.90 -6.32 -13.37
C ALA A 131 -12.21 -6.62 -12.64
N ALA A 132 -12.53 -5.84 -11.61
CA ALA A 132 -13.69 -6.02 -10.75
C ALA A 132 -14.57 -4.76 -10.73
N SER A 133 -15.18 -4.44 -11.87
CA SER A 133 -16.20 -3.39 -11.98
C SER A 133 -17.58 -3.89 -11.50
N PRO A 134 -18.57 -3.00 -11.27
CA PRO A 134 -19.94 -3.40 -10.99
C PRO A 134 -20.55 -4.34 -12.03
N ASP A 135 -20.14 -4.23 -13.29
CA ASP A 135 -20.61 -5.13 -14.37
C ASP A 135 -19.95 -6.52 -14.26
N ALA A 136 -18.68 -6.58 -13.84
CA ALA A 136 -17.96 -7.84 -13.70
C ALA A 136 -18.30 -8.58 -12.39
N ALA A 137 -18.56 -7.86 -11.30
CA ALA A 137 -18.84 -8.42 -9.98
C ALA A 137 -20.06 -7.74 -9.32
N PRO A 138 -21.26 -7.81 -9.91
CA PRO A 138 -22.41 -7.03 -9.47
C PRO A 138 -22.86 -7.31 -8.03
N ARG A 139 -22.63 -8.53 -7.51
CA ARG A 139 -22.99 -8.90 -6.15
C ARG A 139 -22.12 -8.22 -5.08
N ALA A 140 -20.86 -7.90 -5.42
CA ALA A 140 -19.93 -7.28 -4.48
C ALA A 140 -20.22 -5.78 -4.28
N TYR A 141 -21.02 -5.16 -5.12
CA TYR A 141 -21.29 -3.72 -5.07
C TYR A 141 -22.65 -3.39 -4.50
N GLU A 142 -22.69 -2.31 -3.74
CA GLU A 142 -23.92 -1.73 -3.20
C GLU A 142 -23.90 -0.19 -3.27
N ARG A 143 -25.11 0.42 -3.30
CA ARG A 143 -25.23 1.88 -3.19
C ARG A 143 -25.81 2.26 -1.84
N ASP A 144 -25.13 3.16 -1.14
CA ASP A 144 -25.66 3.76 0.08
C ASP A 144 -26.68 4.86 -0.29
N GLY A 145 -27.97 4.57 -0.07
CA GLY A 145 -29.05 5.50 -0.36
C GLY A 145 -29.05 6.78 0.46
N ARG A 146 -28.23 6.88 1.51
CA ARG A 146 -28.07 8.07 2.35
C ARG A 146 -27.11 9.10 1.73
N ARG A 147 -26.40 8.74 0.65
CA ARG A 147 -25.42 9.58 -0.02
C ARG A 147 -25.84 9.88 -1.45
N ALA A 148 -25.53 11.08 -1.92
CA ALA A 148 -25.80 11.46 -3.29
C ALA A 148 -24.88 10.70 -4.28
N SER A 149 -25.45 10.30 -5.42
CA SER A 149 -24.64 9.83 -6.56
C SER A 149 -23.79 11.01 -7.07
N PRO A 150 -22.54 10.76 -7.50
CA PRO A 150 -21.86 9.49 -7.69
C PRO A 150 -21.06 9.01 -6.47
N HIS A 151 -21.18 9.65 -5.30
CA HIS A 151 -20.37 9.45 -4.09
C HIS A 151 -20.95 8.37 -3.16
N ASN A 152 -21.65 7.39 -3.69
CA ASN A 152 -22.45 6.45 -2.91
C ASN A 152 -22.26 4.98 -3.28
N LEU A 153 -21.30 4.64 -4.11
CA LEU A 153 -21.01 3.26 -4.50
C LEU A 153 -19.96 2.65 -3.56
N TYR A 154 -20.25 1.50 -3.01
CA TYR A 154 -19.35 0.76 -2.11
C TYR A 154 -19.14 -0.66 -2.61
N VAL A 155 -18.05 -1.28 -2.18
CA VAL A 155 -17.71 -2.67 -2.51
C VAL A 155 -17.45 -3.47 -1.24
N ARG A 156 -17.91 -4.72 -1.23
CA ARG A 156 -17.58 -5.74 -0.23
C ARG A 156 -16.42 -6.58 -0.76
N PRO A 157 -15.21 -6.40 -0.23
CA PRO A 157 -14.01 -6.98 -0.82
C PRO A 157 -13.95 -8.51 -0.72
N GLU A 158 -14.52 -9.12 0.30
CA GLU A 158 -14.60 -10.59 0.38
C GLU A 158 -15.40 -11.18 -0.78
N GLU A 159 -16.54 -10.56 -1.13
CA GLU A 159 -17.35 -11.01 -2.28
C GLU A 159 -16.65 -10.78 -3.63
N LEU A 160 -15.71 -9.83 -3.69
CA LEU A 160 -14.85 -9.70 -4.88
C LEU A 160 -13.91 -10.90 -5.01
N LEU A 161 -13.28 -11.34 -3.92
CA LEU A 161 -12.36 -12.47 -3.94
C LEU A 161 -13.07 -13.78 -4.30
N ASP A 162 -14.33 -13.97 -3.87
CA ASP A 162 -15.14 -15.12 -4.24
C ASP A 162 -15.40 -15.23 -5.75
N THR A 163 -15.32 -14.11 -6.47
CA THR A 163 -15.55 -14.03 -7.92
C THR A 163 -14.27 -13.81 -8.73
N ALA A 164 -13.14 -13.55 -8.08
CA ALA A 164 -11.88 -13.15 -8.70
C ALA A 164 -10.99 -14.37 -9.00
N GLU A 165 -11.32 -15.13 -10.04
CA GLU A 165 -10.46 -16.23 -10.51
C GLU A 165 -9.07 -15.71 -10.94
N GLY A 166 -8.02 -16.35 -10.44
CA GLY A 166 -6.63 -16.05 -10.81
C GLY A 166 -6.08 -14.75 -10.19
N ALA A 167 -6.67 -14.24 -9.12
CA ALA A 167 -6.04 -13.19 -8.33
C ALA A 167 -4.66 -13.67 -7.83
N GLY A 168 -3.65 -12.81 -7.94
CA GLY A 168 -2.31 -13.08 -7.46
C GLY A 168 -2.17 -12.77 -5.96
N ASP A 169 -1.40 -13.60 -5.26
CA ASP A 169 -0.96 -13.27 -3.89
C ASP A 169 -0.08 -12.02 -3.90
N ALA A 170 0.03 -11.37 -2.74
CA ALA A 170 0.96 -10.28 -2.57
C ALA A 170 2.39 -10.71 -2.93
N PRO A 171 3.17 -9.84 -3.60
CA PRO A 171 4.57 -10.12 -3.89
C PRO A 171 5.32 -10.41 -2.58
N ASP A 172 6.46 -11.06 -2.66
CA ASP A 172 7.32 -11.20 -1.48
C ASP A 172 7.89 -9.83 -1.05
N ALA A 173 8.54 -9.79 0.12
CA ALA A 173 9.09 -8.53 0.65
C ALA A 173 10.17 -7.90 -0.26
N ALA A 174 10.83 -8.69 -1.10
CA ALA A 174 11.79 -8.19 -2.08
C ALA A 174 11.07 -7.56 -3.27
N GLY A 175 10.06 -8.24 -3.81
CA GLY A 175 9.25 -7.76 -4.92
C GLY A 175 8.42 -6.52 -4.58
N ALA A 176 7.95 -6.36 -3.34
CA ALA A 176 7.23 -5.17 -2.91
C ALA A 176 8.10 -3.89 -2.87
N GLY A 177 9.44 -4.03 -2.83
CA GLY A 177 10.36 -2.88 -2.74
C GLY A 177 10.40 -2.19 -1.38
N LEU A 178 9.36 -2.32 -0.56
CA LEU A 178 9.26 -1.67 0.74
C LEU A 178 10.12 -2.38 1.80
N ARG A 179 10.87 -1.62 2.57
CA ARG A 179 11.74 -2.14 3.62
C ARG A 179 11.26 -1.64 4.98
N PHE A 180 10.99 -2.53 5.92
CA PHE A 180 10.53 -2.20 7.26
C PHE A 180 11.61 -2.47 8.31
N GLY A 181 11.64 -1.68 9.38
CA GLY A 181 12.60 -1.87 10.47
C GLY A 181 12.93 -0.61 11.25
N ALA A 182 14.08 -0.61 11.91
CA ALA A 182 14.55 0.53 12.68
C ALA A 182 14.74 1.77 11.79
N ALA A 183 14.49 2.95 12.35
CA ALA A 183 14.77 4.22 11.70
C ALA A 183 16.28 4.34 11.38
N PRO A 184 16.65 5.15 10.37
CA PRO A 184 18.06 5.50 10.16
C PRO A 184 18.67 6.06 11.45
N GLY A 185 19.92 5.66 11.74
CA GLY A 185 20.61 6.08 12.99
C GLY A 185 20.97 7.57 13.02
N SER A 186 20.90 8.24 11.88
CA SER A 186 21.16 9.68 11.70
C SER A 186 20.25 10.27 10.65
N GLY A 187 20.22 11.59 10.57
CA GLY A 187 19.29 12.31 9.69
C GLY A 187 17.88 12.37 10.25
N GLY A 188 16.97 12.88 9.47
CA GLY A 188 15.58 13.09 9.86
C GLY A 188 15.39 14.28 10.80
N GLU A 189 14.62 15.25 10.36
CA GLU A 189 14.26 16.42 11.14
C GLU A 189 12.99 16.15 11.96
N PRO A 190 12.85 16.71 13.18
CA PRO A 190 11.60 16.61 13.92
C PRO A 190 10.44 17.15 13.10
N ALA A 191 9.39 16.35 12.92
CA ALA A 191 8.20 16.72 12.16
C ALA A 191 6.94 16.34 12.95
N ARG A 192 6.28 17.33 13.57
CA ARG A 192 5.00 17.11 14.23
C ARG A 192 3.82 17.23 13.28
N THR A 193 4.01 17.98 12.22
CA THR A 193 3.02 18.20 11.16
C THR A 193 3.75 18.28 9.83
N TYR A 194 3.15 17.73 8.79
CA TYR A 194 3.64 17.82 7.42
C TYR A 194 2.44 17.97 6.47
N ASP A 195 2.56 18.87 5.51
CA ASP A 195 1.53 19.11 4.50
C ASP A 195 2.00 18.64 3.13
N ALA A 196 1.12 17.97 2.39
CA ALA A 196 1.26 17.69 0.97
C ALA A 196 0.00 18.18 0.25
N ALA A 197 0.14 18.79 -0.92
CA ALA A 197 -0.99 19.46 -1.56
C ALA A 197 -1.04 19.20 -3.06
N PHE A 198 -2.22 18.89 -3.53
CA PHE A 198 -2.64 19.02 -4.92
C PHE A 198 -3.31 20.38 -5.14
N PRO A 199 -3.55 20.82 -6.38
CA PRO A 199 -4.13 22.13 -6.64
C PRO A 199 -5.47 22.41 -5.92
N GLN A 200 -6.28 21.36 -5.69
CA GLN A 200 -7.61 21.46 -5.05
C GLN A 200 -7.79 20.48 -3.88
N ALA A 201 -6.71 19.95 -3.30
CA ALA A 201 -6.77 19.08 -2.12
C ALA A 201 -5.49 19.19 -1.30
N ARG A 202 -5.64 19.22 0.02
CA ARG A 202 -4.51 19.29 0.95
C ARG A 202 -4.58 18.14 1.93
N PHE A 203 -3.49 17.38 2.05
CA PHE A 203 -3.28 16.39 3.09
C PHE A 203 -2.40 17.00 4.19
N THR A 204 -2.86 16.93 5.42
CA THR A 204 -2.07 17.30 6.60
C THR A 204 -1.87 16.04 7.45
N PHE A 205 -0.62 15.70 7.68
CA PHE A 205 -0.22 14.58 8.53
C PHE A 205 0.25 15.12 9.87
N ARG A 206 -0.40 14.70 10.97
CA ARG A 206 -0.05 15.11 12.34
C ARG A 206 0.42 13.91 13.14
N TRP A 207 1.62 14.00 13.68
CA TRP A 207 2.15 12.95 14.53
C TRP A 207 1.44 12.90 15.89
N SER A 208 0.98 11.73 16.27
CA SER A 208 0.43 11.41 17.58
C SER A 208 1.44 10.52 18.31
N ALA A 209 2.15 11.07 19.27
CA ALA A 209 3.15 10.34 20.05
C ALA A 209 2.52 9.22 20.90
N ASP A 210 1.30 9.46 21.41
CA ASP A 210 0.57 8.49 22.23
C ASP A 210 0.11 7.27 21.41
N GLU A 211 -0.24 7.49 20.13
CA GLU A 211 -0.65 6.41 19.21
C GLU A 211 0.55 5.78 18.48
N GLY A 212 1.70 6.45 18.42
CA GLY A 212 2.83 6.07 17.58
C GLY A 212 2.45 6.03 16.09
N ARG A 213 1.56 6.93 15.66
CA ARG A 213 0.96 6.94 14.31
C ARG A 213 0.76 8.37 13.81
N TRP A 214 0.61 8.52 12.52
CA TRP A 214 0.21 9.77 11.88
C TRP A 214 -1.31 9.83 11.78
N ARG A 215 -1.89 10.95 12.19
CA ARG A 215 -3.29 11.29 11.91
C ARG A 215 -3.37 11.99 10.57
N VAL A 216 -4.27 11.56 9.72
CA VAL A 216 -4.48 12.11 8.38
C VAL A 216 -5.65 13.07 8.42
N LEU A 217 -5.43 14.27 7.92
CA LEU A 217 -6.49 15.25 7.66
C LEU A 217 -6.50 15.59 6.18
N LEU A 218 -7.68 15.75 5.62
CA LEU A 218 -7.90 16.14 4.24
C LEU A 218 -8.74 17.40 4.21
N ASP A 219 -8.16 18.50 3.74
CA ASP A 219 -8.75 19.86 3.77
C ASP A 219 -9.21 20.28 5.18
N GLY A 220 -8.56 19.75 6.22
CA GLY A 220 -8.86 20.00 7.63
C GLY A 220 -9.75 18.95 8.29
N ASP A 221 -10.47 18.12 7.53
CA ASP A 221 -11.32 17.06 8.04
C ASP A 221 -10.50 15.80 8.34
N ALA A 222 -10.77 15.15 9.47
CA ALA A 222 -10.09 13.92 9.87
C ALA A 222 -10.50 12.75 8.95
N VAL A 223 -9.49 12.01 8.47
CA VAL A 223 -9.67 10.73 7.77
C VAL A 223 -9.48 9.61 8.78
N ASP A 224 -10.32 8.58 8.69
CA ASP A 224 -10.18 7.40 9.53
C ASP A 224 -9.07 6.49 8.96
N ALA A 225 -7.84 6.90 9.23
CA ALA A 225 -6.61 6.20 8.87
C ALA A 225 -5.50 6.59 9.85
N ARG A 226 -4.63 5.62 10.19
CA ARG A 226 -3.54 5.81 11.16
C ARG A 226 -2.25 5.17 10.63
N PRO A 227 -1.65 5.72 9.56
CA PRO A 227 -0.42 5.16 9.00
C PRO A 227 0.75 5.26 10.00
N ALA A 228 1.59 4.23 10.00
CA ALA A 228 2.87 4.22 10.71
C ALA A 228 3.93 5.04 9.97
N THR A 229 3.83 5.01 8.65
CA THR A 229 4.74 5.73 7.75
C THR A 229 3.91 6.52 6.72
N VAL A 230 4.35 7.75 6.45
CA VAL A 230 3.85 8.54 5.33
C VAL A 230 5.00 8.81 4.38
N VAL A 231 4.75 8.67 3.09
CA VAL A 231 5.70 9.00 2.04
C VAL A 231 5.13 10.11 1.17
N VAL A 232 5.89 11.16 0.96
CA VAL A 232 5.63 12.15 -0.09
C VAL A 232 6.61 11.87 -1.21
N GLN A 233 6.14 11.18 -2.25
CA GLN A 233 6.91 10.75 -3.40
C GLN A 233 6.78 11.80 -4.51
N ARG A 234 7.90 12.45 -4.87
CA ARG A 234 7.93 13.45 -5.95
C ARG A 234 7.94 12.74 -7.30
N VAL A 235 6.86 12.92 -8.06
CA VAL A 235 6.64 12.24 -9.34
C VAL A 235 6.38 13.23 -10.47
N THR A 236 6.66 12.82 -11.69
CA THR A 236 6.23 13.56 -12.87
C THR A 236 4.72 13.34 -13.07
N VAL A 237 3.99 14.44 -13.20
CA VAL A 237 2.58 14.42 -13.59
C VAL A 237 2.44 15.18 -14.91
N ARG A 238 2.06 14.48 -15.97
CA ARG A 238 1.84 15.06 -17.31
C ARG A 238 0.37 14.99 -17.71
N GLU A 239 -0.02 15.74 -18.69
CA GLU A 239 -1.34 15.57 -19.30
C GLU A 239 -1.36 14.30 -20.15
N SER A 240 -2.38 13.47 -19.95
CA SER A 240 -2.71 12.36 -20.86
C SER A 240 -3.41 12.90 -22.11
N ALA A 241 -3.43 12.09 -23.16
CA ALA A 241 -4.28 12.35 -24.33
C ALA A 241 -5.78 12.21 -24.01
N LEU A 242 -6.13 11.62 -22.86
CA LEU A 242 -7.50 11.38 -22.44
C LEU A 242 -8.07 12.62 -21.75
N ARG A 243 -9.40 12.76 -21.84
CA ARG A 243 -10.15 13.83 -21.17
C ARG A 243 -11.33 13.22 -20.41
N ASP A 244 -11.74 13.85 -19.32
CA ASP A 244 -12.96 13.45 -18.61
C ASP A 244 -14.23 13.77 -19.41
N ALA A 245 -15.40 13.42 -18.89
CA ALA A 245 -16.70 13.71 -19.51
C ALA A 245 -16.99 15.22 -19.68
N ASN A 246 -16.28 16.07 -18.97
CA ASN A 246 -16.39 17.53 -19.03
C ASN A 246 -15.32 18.15 -19.95
N GLY A 247 -14.47 17.34 -20.59
CA GLY A 247 -13.41 17.79 -21.48
C GLY A 247 -12.11 18.22 -20.77
N ASN A 248 -12.00 18.05 -19.45
CA ASN A 248 -10.77 18.36 -18.72
C ASN A 248 -9.69 17.31 -19.04
N PRO A 249 -8.42 17.72 -19.26
CA PRO A 249 -7.34 16.78 -19.45
C PRO A 249 -7.17 15.89 -18.20
N THR A 250 -6.99 14.59 -18.42
CA THR A 250 -6.71 13.64 -17.34
C THR A 250 -5.23 13.70 -17.02
N PRO A 251 -4.83 13.97 -15.76
CA PRO A 251 -3.44 13.83 -15.36
C PRO A 251 -2.99 12.36 -15.49
N TYR A 252 -1.75 12.18 -15.91
CA TYR A 252 -1.05 10.89 -15.86
C TYR A 252 0.11 11.00 -14.88
N THR A 253 0.02 10.27 -13.80
CA THR A 253 1.05 10.20 -12.76
C THR A 253 2.04 9.09 -13.11
N GLU A 254 3.30 9.44 -13.35
CA GLU A 254 4.37 8.50 -13.67
C GLU A 254 4.94 7.93 -12.38
N THR A 255 4.80 6.62 -12.19
CA THR A 255 5.28 5.90 -11.01
C THR A 255 6.49 5.01 -11.30
N VAL A 256 6.87 4.90 -12.57
CA VAL A 256 8.13 4.29 -13.04
C VAL A 256 9.19 5.36 -13.21
N GLY A 257 10.41 5.10 -12.79
CA GLY A 257 11.52 6.04 -12.84
C GLY A 257 12.16 6.28 -11.48
N SER A 258 12.54 7.51 -11.20
CA SER A 258 13.16 7.88 -9.93
C SER A 258 12.93 9.36 -9.60
N GLY A 259 13.01 9.69 -8.31
CA GLY A 259 12.85 11.07 -7.86
C GLY A 259 13.19 11.27 -6.39
N GLY A 260 12.91 12.47 -5.90
CA GLY A 260 13.00 12.78 -4.48
C GLY A 260 11.81 12.19 -3.70
N ALA A 261 12.03 11.90 -2.44
CA ALA A 261 10.98 11.51 -1.51
C ALA A 261 11.21 12.10 -0.13
N VAL A 262 10.14 12.29 0.63
CA VAL A 262 10.20 12.54 2.07
C VAL A 262 9.47 11.41 2.77
N VAL A 263 10.13 10.74 3.70
CA VAL A 263 9.55 9.67 4.51
C VAL A 263 9.32 10.15 5.92
N LEU A 264 8.06 10.17 6.35
CA LEU A 264 7.64 10.56 7.69
C LEU A 264 7.43 9.30 8.52
N ARG A 265 8.19 9.16 9.60
CA ARG A 265 8.05 8.07 10.57
C ARG A 265 8.50 8.52 11.96
N ASP A 266 7.91 7.99 13.00
CA ASP A 266 8.29 8.23 14.39
C ASP A 266 8.39 9.73 14.76
N GLY A 267 7.51 10.58 14.18
CA GLY A 267 7.51 12.03 14.39
C GLY A 267 8.70 12.77 13.76
N ARG A 268 9.32 12.20 12.75
CA ARG A 268 10.46 12.78 12.01
C ARG A 268 10.23 12.68 10.51
N ALA A 269 10.83 13.60 9.77
CA ALA A 269 10.88 13.62 8.31
C ALA A 269 12.30 13.29 7.86
N TYR A 270 12.43 12.35 6.95
CA TYR A 270 13.69 11.92 6.35
C TYR A 270 13.66 12.20 4.86
N ASP A 271 14.60 13.00 4.38
CA ASP A 271 14.81 13.15 2.95
C ASP A 271 15.33 11.84 2.36
N GLY A 272 14.86 11.51 1.17
CA GLY A 272 15.23 10.30 0.47
C GLY A 272 15.05 10.41 -1.03
N ARG A 273 15.28 9.28 -1.68
CA ARG A 273 15.03 9.07 -3.11
C ARG A 273 14.18 7.82 -3.26
N TRP A 274 13.36 7.84 -4.30
CA TRP A 274 12.66 6.64 -4.74
C TRP A 274 13.18 6.21 -6.12
N GLU A 275 13.10 4.92 -6.39
CA GLU A 275 13.42 4.31 -7.67
C GLU A 275 12.47 3.14 -7.94
N ARG A 276 11.98 3.06 -9.19
CA ARG A 276 11.20 1.96 -9.71
C ARG A 276 11.58 1.80 -11.19
N PRO A 277 12.38 0.78 -11.54
CA PRO A 277 12.98 0.66 -12.86
C PRO A 277 11.98 0.29 -13.97
N ASP A 278 10.94 -0.44 -13.64
CA ASP A 278 9.87 -0.85 -14.54
C ASP A 278 8.54 -0.98 -13.79
N ALA A 279 7.46 -1.26 -14.52
CA ALA A 279 6.12 -1.28 -13.94
C ALA A 279 5.86 -2.48 -13.00
N GLU A 280 6.54 -3.59 -13.20
CA GLU A 280 6.42 -4.81 -12.39
C GLU A 280 7.30 -4.76 -11.15
N ALA A 281 8.33 -3.93 -11.13
CA ALA A 281 9.19 -3.76 -9.98
C ALA A 281 8.48 -3.01 -8.84
N GLY A 282 8.78 -3.37 -7.60
CA GLY A 282 8.39 -2.59 -6.43
C GLY A 282 9.14 -1.27 -6.34
N THR A 283 8.56 -0.31 -5.64
CA THR A 283 9.21 1.00 -5.44
C THR A 283 10.16 0.94 -4.25
N GLU A 284 11.44 1.16 -4.49
CA GLU A 284 12.46 1.24 -3.45
C GLU A 284 12.69 2.67 -2.97
N PHE A 285 13.01 2.81 -1.67
CA PHE A 285 13.32 4.10 -1.06
C PHE A 285 14.68 4.03 -0.38
N THR A 286 15.52 5.03 -0.65
CA THR A 286 16.89 5.14 -0.11
C THR A 286 17.13 6.49 0.55
N THR A 287 18.04 6.51 1.51
CA THR A 287 18.59 7.76 2.05
C THR A 287 19.43 8.48 0.98
N PRO A 288 19.77 9.75 1.15
CA PRO A 288 20.72 10.44 0.25
C PRO A 288 22.08 9.73 0.13
N GLY A 289 22.46 8.93 1.12
CA GLY A 289 23.67 8.10 1.12
C GLY A 289 23.54 6.77 0.38
N GLY A 290 22.33 6.41 -0.07
CA GLY A 290 22.08 5.17 -0.82
C GLY A 290 21.68 3.97 0.07
N ASP A 291 21.63 4.14 1.39
CA ASP A 291 21.15 3.08 2.29
C ASP A 291 19.62 2.95 2.22
N PRO A 292 19.06 1.73 2.39
CA PRO A 292 17.61 1.57 2.41
C PRO A 292 16.93 2.43 3.48
N LEU A 293 15.98 3.27 3.06
CA LEU A 293 15.16 4.10 3.95
C LEU A 293 13.98 3.27 4.47
N ARG A 294 14.18 2.68 5.65
CA ARG A 294 13.25 1.72 6.24
C ARG A 294 12.02 2.42 6.81
N PHE A 295 10.86 1.83 6.58
CA PHE A 295 9.57 2.26 7.11
C PHE A 295 9.33 1.72 8.53
N ALA A 296 8.54 2.44 9.32
CA ALA A 296 7.99 1.91 10.55
C ALA A 296 6.94 0.83 10.20
N ARG A 297 6.87 -0.24 11.01
CA ARG A 297 5.88 -1.29 10.79
C ARG A 297 4.46 -0.78 11.03
N GLY A 298 3.56 -1.18 10.15
CA GLY A 298 2.16 -0.78 10.11
C GLY A 298 1.77 -0.18 8.77
N PRO A 299 0.52 0.30 8.63
CA PRO A 299 -0.01 0.87 7.40
C PRO A 299 0.84 2.02 6.85
N VAL A 300 0.88 2.14 5.53
CA VAL A 300 1.66 3.18 4.84
C VAL A 300 0.74 4.06 4.00
N TRP A 301 0.94 5.37 4.06
CA TRP A 301 0.27 6.34 3.20
C TRP A 301 1.27 6.99 2.27
N ILE A 302 1.02 6.96 0.95
CA ILE A 302 1.91 7.48 -0.08
C ILE A 302 1.19 8.58 -0.86
N VAL A 303 1.73 9.79 -0.84
CA VAL A 303 1.24 10.90 -1.66
C VAL A 303 2.13 11.01 -2.88
N LEU A 304 1.55 10.82 -4.08
CA LEU A 304 2.22 10.99 -5.36
C LEU A 304 2.15 12.48 -5.73
N ASP A 305 3.10 13.24 -5.22
CA ASP A 305 3.13 14.69 -5.30
C ASP A 305 3.93 15.16 -6.53
N ARG A 306 3.45 16.20 -7.18
CA ARG A 306 4.10 16.75 -8.38
C ARG A 306 5.51 17.28 -8.04
N ALA A 307 6.52 16.83 -8.82
CA ALA A 307 7.91 17.27 -8.70
C ALA A 307 8.12 18.72 -9.18
#